data_57f7cd81381e762f6a56bd6876e33742
#
_entry.id   57f7cd81381e762f6a56bd6876e33742
#
_cell.length_a   1.000
_cell.length_b   1.000
_cell.length_c   1.000
_cell.angle_alpha   90.00
_cell.angle_beta   90.00
_cell.angle_gamma   90.00
#
_symmetry.space_group_name_H-M   'P 1'
#
loop_
_entity.id
_entity.type
_entity.pdbx_description
1 polymer ?
#
loop_
_entity_poly.entity_id
_entity_poly.type
_entity_poly.pdbx_seq_one_letter_code
_entity_poly.pdbx_strand_id
1 'polypeptide(L)'
;LPKTHRSNTAGRWMLSLPNEYYYAAHELLKYYRNRADISNPNINLINPTITAFDQNIADQALEHRFYVRNFKEKEENGKEVYYSFDKDKKIDWTYVPTEITDQEFKSQTHRHQWMLPQAKAYRVNQNEKYIQSWIEVYSDWLNTFPCPEGTVSKDAVQWYGLQPAERVLDQIDIMPHFIQSTNFTPQWLSTFLVAFAGEVECIRNNYYTDGSNIYVTSHYHSWYFNARVQKCGSMVE
;
A
#
# COMPACT_ATOMS: atom_id res chain seq x y z
N LEU A 1 -18.13 15.04 -13.17
CA LEU A 1 -17.28 15.14 -11.99
C LEU A 1 -16.79 16.59 -11.87
N PRO A 2 -16.97 17.28 -10.73
CA PRO A 2 -16.48 18.65 -10.59
C PRO A 2 -14.95 18.64 -10.60
N LYS A 3 -14.37 19.57 -11.37
CA LYS A 3 -12.93 19.82 -11.40
C LYS A 3 -12.51 20.29 -10.00
N THR A 4 -11.82 19.43 -9.25
CA THR A 4 -11.21 19.81 -7.98
C THR A 4 -10.10 20.81 -8.27
N HIS A 5 -10.23 22.03 -7.79
CA HIS A 5 -9.14 23.00 -7.72
C HIS A 5 -8.07 22.43 -6.78
N ARG A 6 -6.99 21.89 -7.33
CA ARG A 6 -5.79 21.54 -6.60
C ARG A 6 -5.07 22.82 -6.20
N SER A 7 -5.13 23.20 -4.91
CA SER A 7 -4.19 24.17 -4.37
C SER A 7 -2.86 23.48 -4.14
N ASN A 8 -1.81 23.96 -4.80
CA ASN A 8 -0.41 23.57 -4.62
C ASN A 8 0.10 24.00 -3.23
N THR A 9 -0.26 23.25 -2.19
CA THR A 9 0.38 23.35 -0.87
C THR A 9 0.66 21.93 -0.38
N ALA A 10 1.92 21.54 -0.44
CA ALA A 10 2.46 20.36 0.22
C ALA A 10 1.98 20.34 1.68
N GLY A 11 1.26 19.32 2.08
CA GLY A 11 1.03 19.04 3.49
C GLY A 11 -0.41 19.03 4.00
N ARG A 12 -1.42 18.63 3.22
CA ARG A 12 -2.75 18.39 3.80
C ARG A 12 -3.61 17.39 3.02
N TRP A 13 -3.25 16.13 3.09
CA TRP A 13 -4.14 15.04 2.67
C TRP A 13 -5.23 14.69 3.70
N MET A 14 -5.21 15.29 4.88
CA MET A 14 -6.39 15.33 5.75
C MET A 14 -7.38 16.36 5.23
N LEU A 15 -8.09 16.04 4.19
CA LEU A 15 -9.26 16.79 3.79
C LEU A 15 -10.30 16.68 4.90
N SER A 16 -10.61 17.78 5.56
CA SER A 16 -11.91 17.91 6.21
C SER A 16 -12.94 17.84 5.10
N LEU A 17 -13.51 16.65 4.90
CA LEU A 17 -14.56 16.47 3.90
C LEU A 17 -15.72 17.39 4.25
N PRO A 18 -16.28 18.16 3.30
CA PRO A 18 -17.57 18.79 3.49
C PRO A 18 -18.58 17.76 4.00
N ASN A 19 -19.53 18.17 4.83
CA ASN A 19 -20.45 17.25 5.50
C ASN A 19 -21.14 16.25 4.54
N GLU A 20 -21.50 16.69 3.34
CA GLU A 20 -22.11 15.84 2.31
C GLU A 20 -21.20 14.68 1.87
N TYR A 21 -19.89 14.92 1.71
CA TYR A 21 -18.92 13.87 1.37
C TYR A 21 -18.60 12.97 2.54
N TYR A 22 -18.69 13.48 3.77
CA TYR A 22 -18.55 12.68 4.97
C TYR A 22 -19.64 11.61 5.06
N TYR A 23 -20.90 11.97 4.81
CA TYR A 23 -22.00 11.02 4.79
C TYR A 23 -21.83 9.96 3.70
N ALA A 24 -21.44 10.35 2.51
CA ALA A 24 -21.16 9.42 1.42
C ALA A 24 -20.03 8.43 1.76
N ALA A 25 -18.92 8.91 2.33
CA ALA A 25 -17.82 8.08 2.77
C ALA A 25 -18.21 7.14 3.92
N HIS A 26 -19.08 7.60 4.83
CA HIS A 26 -19.61 6.79 5.92
C HIS A 26 -20.49 5.64 5.40
N GLU A 27 -21.42 5.92 4.49
CA GLU A 27 -22.26 4.87 3.88
C GLU A 27 -21.45 3.91 3.02
N LEU A 28 -20.42 4.40 2.31
CA LEU A 28 -19.50 3.56 1.56
C LEU A 28 -18.69 2.64 2.49
N LEU A 29 -18.18 3.15 3.62
CA LEU A 29 -17.50 2.32 4.62
C LEU A 29 -18.43 1.24 5.19
N LYS A 30 -19.67 1.60 5.52
CA LYS A 30 -20.68 0.67 5.99
C LYS A 30 -20.98 -0.41 4.94
N TYR A 31 -21.06 -0.04 3.67
CA TYR A 31 -21.21 -0.97 2.56
C TYR A 31 -20.05 -1.96 2.51
N TYR A 32 -18.79 -1.48 2.53
CA TYR A 32 -17.62 -2.35 2.52
C TYR A 32 -17.56 -3.28 3.75
N ARG A 33 -17.93 -2.81 4.93
CA ARG A 33 -17.98 -3.62 6.15
C ARG A 33 -19.01 -4.74 6.10
N ASN A 34 -20.11 -4.52 5.42
CA ASN A 34 -21.23 -5.48 5.34
C ASN A 34 -21.12 -6.44 4.15
N ARG A 35 -20.18 -6.22 3.24
CA ARG A 35 -20.00 -7.11 2.09
C ARG A 35 -19.29 -8.39 2.51
N ALA A 36 -19.94 -9.54 2.25
CA ALA A 36 -19.35 -10.86 2.46
C ALA A 36 -18.52 -11.35 1.27
N ASP A 37 -18.68 -10.73 0.10
CA ASP A 37 -18.21 -11.22 -1.21
C ASP A 37 -16.95 -10.54 -1.76
N ILE A 38 -16.37 -9.61 -1.00
CA ILE A 38 -15.19 -8.85 -1.44
C ILE A 38 -13.88 -9.62 -1.24
N SER A 39 -13.89 -10.75 -0.57
CA SER A 39 -12.65 -11.43 -0.25
C SER A 39 -12.02 -12.07 -1.48
N ASN A 40 -10.74 -11.84 -1.67
CA ASN A 40 -9.90 -12.74 -2.42
C ASN A 40 -10.13 -14.17 -1.88
N PRO A 41 -10.49 -15.16 -2.72
CA PRO A 41 -10.76 -16.52 -2.26
C PRO A 41 -9.56 -17.16 -1.53
N ASN A 42 -8.37 -16.59 -1.69
CA ASN A 42 -7.16 -17.00 -0.99
C ASN A 42 -7.00 -16.37 0.40
N ILE A 43 -7.88 -15.43 0.78
CA ILE A 43 -7.83 -14.77 2.09
C ILE A 43 -8.90 -15.39 3.01
N ASN A 44 -8.46 -16.02 4.08
CA ASN A 44 -9.35 -16.53 5.10
C ASN A 44 -9.61 -15.46 6.18
N LEU A 45 -10.71 -14.74 6.05
CA LEU A 45 -11.11 -13.72 7.02
C LEU A 45 -11.91 -14.28 8.20
N ILE A 46 -12.42 -15.52 8.10
CA ILE A 46 -13.23 -16.17 9.14
C ILE A 46 -12.33 -16.84 10.18
N ASN A 47 -11.36 -17.61 9.73
CA ASN A 47 -10.35 -18.25 10.58
C ASN A 47 -8.96 -17.75 10.16
N PRO A 48 -8.61 -16.50 10.47
CA PRO A 48 -7.37 -15.92 10.03
C PRO A 48 -6.19 -16.58 10.73
N THR A 49 -5.12 -16.80 9.98
CA THR A 49 -3.85 -17.29 10.51
C THR A 49 -2.73 -16.38 10.05
N ILE A 50 -1.65 -16.36 10.82
CA ILE A 50 -0.43 -15.66 10.47
C ILE A 50 0.77 -16.57 10.71
N THR A 51 1.74 -16.54 9.83
CA THR A 51 3.02 -17.24 10.04
C THR A 51 3.88 -16.50 11.06
N ALA A 52 4.79 -17.19 11.73
CA ALA A 52 5.76 -16.55 12.63
C ALA A 52 6.62 -15.51 11.88
N PHE A 53 6.91 -15.77 10.60
CA PHE A 53 7.61 -14.85 9.72
C PHE A 53 6.82 -13.56 9.47
N ASP A 54 5.57 -13.66 9.02
CA ASP A 54 4.71 -12.48 8.81
C ASP A 54 4.48 -11.71 10.13
N GLN A 55 4.33 -12.43 11.26
CA GLN A 55 4.17 -11.79 12.56
C GLN A 55 5.42 -10.96 12.93
N ASN A 56 6.62 -11.52 12.69
CA ASN A 56 7.85 -10.80 12.94
C ASN A 56 8.01 -9.56 12.04
N ILE A 57 7.67 -9.68 10.74
CA ILE A 57 7.64 -8.50 9.83
C ILE A 57 6.70 -7.43 10.38
N ALA A 58 5.49 -7.82 10.81
CA ALA A 58 4.50 -6.88 11.32
C ALA A 58 4.98 -6.17 12.59
N ASP A 59 5.63 -6.89 13.51
CA ASP A 59 6.14 -6.33 14.76
C ASP A 59 7.35 -5.40 14.54
N GLN A 60 8.27 -5.78 13.65
CA GLN A 60 9.42 -4.92 13.30
C GLN A 60 8.97 -3.62 12.61
N ALA A 61 7.93 -3.69 11.79
CA ALA A 61 7.40 -2.51 11.09
C ALA A 61 6.80 -1.47 12.06
N LEU A 62 6.36 -1.87 13.27
CA LEU A 62 5.92 -0.92 14.31
C LEU A 62 7.03 0.02 14.80
N GLU A 63 8.27 -0.41 14.66
CA GLU A 63 9.49 0.33 15.03
C GLU A 63 10.18 0.92 13.79
N HIS A 64 9.46 1.10 12.69
CA HIS A 64 9.97 1.53 11.38
C HIS A 64 11.19 0.73 10.90
N ARG A 65 11.22 -0.55 11.26
CA ARG A 65 12.21 -1.51 10.80
C ARG A 65 11.58 -2.39 9.74
N PHE A 66 11.83 -2.05 8.48
CA PHE A 66 11.12 -2.65 7.37
C PHE A 66 11.84 -3.84 6.78
N TYR A 67 11.06 -4.84 6.41
CA TYR A 67 11.50 -5.96 5.60
C TYR A 67 11.61 -5.53 4.13
N VAL A 68 12.78 -5.74 3.55
CA VAL A 68 13.04 -5.48 2.13
C VAL A 68 13.33 -6.81 1.46
N ARG A 69 12.43 -7.29 0.61
CA ARG A 69 12.51 -8.59 -0.07
C ARG A 69 13.80 -8.69 -0.88
N ASN A 70 14.39 -9.89 -0.91
CA ASN A 70 15.63 -10.21 -1.62
C ASN A 70 16.91 -9.61 -1.04
N PHE A 71 16.84 -8.86 0.07
CA PHE A 71 18.02 -8.32 0.76
C PHE A 71 18.26 -9.02 2.10
N LYS A 72 17.92 -10.30 2.14
CA LYS A 72 18.15 -11.20 3.29
C LYS A 72 19.61 -11.57 3.50
N GLU A 73 20.49 -11.21 2.59
CA GLU A 73 21.83 -11.78 2.44
C GLU A 73 22.81 -11.53 3.60
N LYS A 74 22.38 -10.78 4.59
CA LYS A 74 23.10 -10.62 5.85
C LYS A 74 22.32 -11.19 7.02
N GLU A 75 21.96 -12.46 6.93
CA GLU A 75 21.60 -13.23 8.11
C GLU A 75 22.81 -13.36 9.02
N GLU A 76 23.02 -12.41 9.89
CA GLU A 76 23.91 -12.64 11.02
C GLU A 76 23.25 -13.66 11.95
N ASN A 77 23.81 -14.86 11.99
CA ASN A 77 23.38 -15.95 12.87
C ASN A 77 21.96 -16.49 12.62
N GLY A 78 21.49 -16.56 11.39
CA GLY A 78 20.17 -17.12 11.03
C GLY A 78 18.99 -16.23 11.43
N LYS A 79 19.21 -14.95 11.71
CA LYS A 79 18.16 -13.97 11.96
C LYS A 79 17.91 -13.13 10.71
N GLU A 80 16.64 -12.90 10.42
CA GLU A 80 16.23 -12.01 9.34
C GLU A 80 16.67 -10.57 9.63
N VAL A 81 17.19 -9.91 8.59
CA VAL A 81 17.63 -8.52 8.71
C VAL A 81 16.47 -7.59 8.36
N TYR A 82 16.17 -6.67 9.26
CA TYR A 82 15.24 -5.57 9.08
C TYR A 82 16.02 -4.27 9.07
N TYR A 83 15.66 -3.37 8.17
CA TYR A 83 16.36 -2.11 8.00
C TYR A 83 15.61 -0.99 8.71
N SER A 84 16.28 -0.26 9.60
CA SER A 84 15.72 0.93 10.24
C SER A 84 15.77 2.11 9.29
N PHE A 85 14.61 2.67 9.02
CA PHE A 85 14.45 3.85 8.17
C PHE A 85 14.33 5.14 9.00
N ASP A 86 14.39 5.06 10.32
CA ASP A 86 14.26 6.24 11.18
C ASP A 86 15.53 7.09 11.13
N LYS A 87 15.29 8.38 10.87
CA LYS A 87 16.28 9.44 10.98
C LYS A 87 15.64 10.67 11.60
N ASP A 88 16.17 11.15 12.71
CA ASP A 88 15.67 12.34 13.41
C ASP A 88 14.15 12.29 13.70
N LYS A 89 13.65 11.12 14.10
CA LYS A 89 12.22 10.83 14.35
C LYS A 89 11.30 10.92 13.14
N LYS A 90 11.86 10.77 11.94
CA LYS A 90 11.13 10.71 10.67
C LYS A 90 11.58 9.49 9.88
N ILE A 91 10.73 9.01 8.99
CA ILE A 91 11.10 7.93 8.07
C ILE A 91 11.94 8.53 6.94
N ASP A 92 13.17 8.05 6.78
CA ASP A 92 14.02 8.40 5.65
C ASP A 92 13.78 7.44 4.49
N TRP A 93 12.84 7.76 3.64
CA TRP A 93 12.51 6.97 2.44
C TRP A 93 13.63 6.91 1.40
N THR A 94 14.70 7.67 1.59
CA THR A 94 15.88 7.66 0.71
C THR A 94 16.99 6.77 1.25
N TYR A 95 16.79 6.19 2.44
CA TYR A 95 17.76 5.35 3.10
C TYR A 95 18.16 4.14 2.26
N VAL A 96 19.45 3.93 2.12
CA VAL A 96 20.07 2.73 1.58
C VAL A 96 21.25 2.38 2.48
N PRO A 97 21.36 1.14 2.97
CA PRO A 97 22.53 0.71 3.72
C PRO A 97 23.81 0.89 2.89
N THR A 98 24.90 1.34 3.52
CA THR A 98 26.17 1.64 2.82
C THR A 98 26.79 0.42 2.14
N GLU A 99 26.49 -0.76 2.65
CA GLU A 99 26.94 -2.05 2.13
C GLU A 99 26.13 -2.58 0.94
N ILE A 100 24.95 -1.99 0.68
CA ILE A 100 24.08 -2.39 -0.43
C ILE A 100 24.32 -1.47 -1.62
N THR A 101 24.84 -2.04 -2.71
CA THR A 101 25.10 -1.34 -3.97
C THR A 101 24.03 -1.59 -5.02
N ASP A 102 23.15 -2.58 -4.79
CA ASP A 102 22.08 -2.93 -5.71
C ASP A 102 20.94 -1.91 -5.65
N GLN A 103 20.65 -1.29 -6.81
CA GLN A 103 19.55 -0.33 -6.94
C GLN A 103 18.16 -0.92 -6.69
N GLU A 104 18.01 -2.24 -6.79
CA GLU A 104 16.75 -2.95 -6.52
C GLU A 104 16.31 -2.76 -5.06
N PHE A 105 17.23 -2.50 -4.13
CA PHE A 105 16.87 -2.18 -2.74
C PHE A 105 15.86 -1.03 -2.65
N LYS A 106 16.10 0.07 -3.37
CA LYS A 106 15.19 1.21 -3.42
C LYS A 106 13.82 0.81 -4.00
N SER A 107 13.82 0.04 -5.08
CA SER A 107 12.60 -0.45 -5.71
C SER A 107 11.77 -1.29 -4.74
N GLN A 108 12.41 -2.25 -4.06
CA GLN A 108 11.75 -3.14 -3.09
C GLN A 108 11.19 -2.38 -1.89
N THR A 109 11.90 -1.36 -1.40
CA THR A 109 11.42 -0.49 -0.31
C THR A 109 10.08 0.15 -0.66
N HIS A 110 9.92 0.63 -1.89
CA HIS A 110 8.70 1.30 -2.32
C HIS A 110 7.55 0.35 -2.71
N ARG A 111 7.70 -0.97 -2.55
CA ARG A 111 6.63 -1.97 -2.72
C ARG A 111 5.83 -2.23 -1.45
N HIS A 112 6.26 -1.71 -0.30
CA HIS A 112 5.56 -1.74 0.99
C HIS A 112 5.22 -3.14 1.52
N GLN A 113 6.08 -4.11 1.30
CA GLN A 113 5.82 -5.54 1.54
C GLN A 113 5.58 -5.93 3.00
N TRP A 114 5.82 -5.01 3.94
CA TRP A 114 5.52 -5.17 5.37
C TRP A 114 4.08 -4.83 5.74
N MET A 115 3.34 -4.12 4.90
CA MET A 115 1.99 -3.66 5.23
C MET A 115 0.96 -4.79 5.27
N LEU A 116 1.04 -5.74 4.34
CA LEU A 116 0.14 -6.90 4.35
C LEU A 116 0.36 -7.81 5.58
N PRO A 117 1.58 -8.12 6.03
CA PRO A 117 1.82 -8.74 7.32
C PRO A 117 1.19 -8.01 8.51
N GLN A 118 1.26 -6.66 8.57
CA GLN A 118 0.57 -5.88 9.61
C GLN A 118 -0.95 -6.08 9.57
N ALA A 119 -1.53 -6.10 8.38
CA ALA A 119 -2.97 -6.33 8.20
C ALA A 119 -3.39 -7.73 8.67
N LYS A 120 -2.60 -8.75 8.34
CA LYS A 120 -2.82 -10.13 8.83
C LYS A 120 -2.68 -10.22 10.35
N ALA A 121 -1.66 -9.59 10.95
CA ALA A 121 -1.47 -9.55 12.39
C ALA A 121 -2.65 -8.91 13.11
N TYR A 122 -3.14 -7.78 12.62
CA TYR A 122 -4.37 -7.16 13.11
C TYR A 122 -5.56 -8.12 13.03
N ARG A 123 -5.74 -8.79 11.90
CA ARG A 123 -6.90 -9.68 11.70
C ARG A 123 -6.92 -10.84 12.67
N VAL A 124 -5.75 -11.37 13.04
CA VAL A 124 -5.63 -12.47 14.00
C VAL A 124 -5.85 -12.01 15.44
N ASN A 125 -5.24 -10.90 15.85
CA ASN A 125 -5.18 -10.50 17.25
C ASN A 125 -6.02 -9.26 17.61
N GLN A 126 -6.60 -8.58 16.61
CA GLN A 126 -7.43 -7.37 16.75
C GLN A 126 -6.69 -6.20 17.45
N ASN A 127 -5.35 -6.18 17.40
CA ASN A 127 -4.58 -5.13 18.02
C ASN A 127 -4.45 -3.92 17.09
N GLU A 128 -5.10 -2.83 17.48
CA GLU A 128 -5.20 -1.58 16.71
C GLU A 128 -3.83 -0.91 16.41
N LYS A 129 -2.76 -1.27 17.13
CA LYS A 129 -1.42 -0.73 16.85
C LYS A 129 -0.97 -0.95 15.41
N TYR A 130 -1.35 -2.08 14.78
CA TYR A 130 -0.94 -2.40 13.41
C TYR A 130 -1.62 -1.51 12.39
N ILE A 131 -2.92 -1.25 12.53
CA ILE A 131 -3.60 -0.33 11.61
C ILE A 131 -3.17 1.12 11.84
N GLN A 132 -2.92 1.51 13.10
CA GLN A 132 -2.42 2.85 13.40
C GLN A 132 -1.06 3.08 12.75
N SER A 133 -0.13 2.13 12.89
CA SER A 133 1.17 2.17 12.21
C SER A 133 1.03 2.19 10.70
N TRP A 134 0.15 1.35 10.11
CA TRP A 134 -0.09 1.35 8.68
C TRP A 134 -0.61 2.71 8.17
N ILE A 135 -1.58 3.32 8.87
CA ILE A 135 -2.13 4.64 8.52
C ILE A 135 -1.03 5.70 8.59
N GLU A 136 -0.23 5.70 9.66
CA GLU A 136 0.85 6.66 9.86
C GLU A 136 1.91 6.54 8.76
N VAL A 137 2.47 5.36 8.57
CA VAL A 137 3.55 5.10 7.61
C VAL A 137 3.09 5.33 6.17
N TYR A 138 1.88 4.87 5.82
CA TYR A 138 1.37 5.06 4.47
C TYR A 138 1.00 6.53 4.19
N SER A 139 0.48 7.25 5.18
CA SER A 139 0.22 8.69 5.08
C SER A 139 1.51 9.49 4.89
N ASP A 140 2.57 9.16 5.63
CA ASP A 140 3.88 9.79 5.49
C ASP A 140 4.46 9.55 4.09
N TRP A 141 4.36 8.31 3.59
CA TRP A 141 4.80 7.98 2.23
C TRP A 141 4.01 8.75 1.15
N LEU A 142 2.67 8.80 1.25
CA LEU A 142 1.81 9.54 0.31
C LEU A 142 2.11 11.05 0.31
N ASN A 143 2.45 11.61 1.47
CA ASN A 143 2.85 13.01 1.59
C ASN A 143 4.22 13.27 0.97
N THR A 144 5.14 12.32 1.10
CA THR A 144 6.52 12.44 0.58
C THR A 144 6.53 12.24 -0.94
N PHE A 145 5.71 11.32 -1.44
CA PHE A 145 5.67 10.94 -2.86
C PHE A 145 4.25 11.07 -3.43
N PRO A 146 3.79 12.29 -3.71
CA PRO A 146 2.48 12.49 -4.32
C PRO A 146 2.40 11.78 -5.67
N CYS A 147 1.23 11.24 -6.00
CA CYS A 147 1.00 10.54 -7.25
C CYS A 147 1.31 11.45 -8.45
N PRO A 148 2.17 11.03 -9.38
CA PRO A 148 2.52 11.83 -10.56
C PRO A 148 1.34 11.92 -11.53
N GLU A 149 1.32 13.01 -12.28
CA GLU A 149 0.43 13.15 -13.44
C GLU A 149 1.18 12.74 -14.71
N GLY A 150 0.57 11.84 -15.51
CA GLY A 150 1.10 11.44 -16.82
C GLY A 150 2.27 10.44 -16.74
N THR A 151 3.28 10.65 -17.58
CA THR A 151 4.41 9.73 -17.73
C THR A 151 5.45 9.89 -16.63
N VAL A 152 5.95 8.79 -16.11
CA VAL A 152 6.91 8.74 -15.00
C VAL A 152 8.33 8.52 -15.52
N SER A 153 9.29 9.32 -15.03
CA SER A 153 10.71 9.13 -15.27
C SER A 153 11.26 7.92 -14.50
N LYS A 154 12.31 7.29 -15.04
CA LYS A 154 13.07 6.23 -14.36
C LYS A 154 13.66 6.68 -13.02
N ASP A 155 13.91 7.97 -12.85
CA ASP A 155 14.45 8.53 -11.62
C ASP A 155 13.43 8.59 -10.49
N ALA A 156 12.13 8.54 -10.82
CA ALA A 156 11.04 8.45 -9.85
C ALA A 156 10.81 6.98 -9.46
N VAL A 157 11.81 6.36 -8.85
CA VAL A 157 11.86 4.93 -8.51
C VAL A 157 10.58 4.44 -7.86
N GLN A 158 9.98 5.21 -6.96
CA GLN A 158 8.77 4.88 -6.22
C GLN A 158 7.52 4.72 -7.10
N TRP A 159 7.53 5.32 -8.29
CA TRP A 159 6.41 5.31 -9.24
C TRP A 159 6.73 4.58 -10.56
N TYR A 160 8.00 4.22 -10.77
CA TYR A 160 8.46 3.60 -12.01
C TYR A 160 8.38 2.08 -11.96
N GLY A 161 8.04 1.44 -13.08
CA GLY A 161 8.10 -0.01 -13.25
C GLY A 161 7.06 -0.78 -12.42
N LEU A 162 7.50 -1.77 -11.63
CA LEU A 162 6.65 -2.69 -10.89
C LEU A 162 6.09 -2.12 -9.58
N GLN A 163 6.68 -1.05 -9.04
CA GLN A 163 6.39 -0.59 -7.69
C GLN A 163 4.90 -0.25 -7.46
N PRO A 164 4.24 0.57 -8.30
CA PRO A 164 2.82 0.83 -8.12
C PRO A 164 1.95 -0.42 -8.30
N ALA A 165 2.32 -1.35 -9.19
CA ALA A 165 1.57 -2.58 -9.41
C ALA A 165 1.63 -3.52 -8.20
N GLU A 166 2.80 -3.70 -7.59
CA GLU A 166 2.98 -4.50 -6.37
C GLU A 166 2.18 -3.89 -5.21
N ARG A 167 2.26 -2.55 -5.01
CA ARG A 167 1.47 -1.88 -3.97
C ARG A 167 -0.03 -2.08 -4.16
N VAL A 168 -0.53 -1.90 -5.37
CA VAL A 168 -1.95 -2.08 -5.67
C VAL A 168 -2.42 -3.49 -5.34
N LEU A 169 -1.64 -4.51 -5.67
CA LEU A 169 -1.97 -5.91 -5.35
C LEU A 169 -2.06 -6.12 -3.83
N ASP A 170 -1.07 -5.62 -3.08
CA ASP A 170 -1.07 -5.73 -1.63
C ASP A 170 -2.22 -4.93 -1.00
N GLN A 171 -2.51 -3.72 -1.49
CA GLN A 171 -3.59 -2.87 -0.97
C GLN A 171 -4.98 -3.51 -1.10
N ILE A 172 -5.22 -4.25 -2.19
CA ILE A 172 -6.47 -5.00 -2.36
C ILE A 172 -6.65 -6.03 -1.23
N ASP A 173 -5.56 -6.67 -0.82
CA ASP A 173 -5.58 -7.71 0.21
C ASP A 173 -5.50 -7.10 1.64
N ILE A 174 -4.88 -5.95 1.83
CA ILE A 174 -4.79 -5.21 3.09
C ILE A 174 -6.16 -4.72 3.56
N MET A 175 -6.92 -4.09 2.68
CA MET A 175 -8.20 -3.47 3.04
C MET A 175 -9.18 -4.43 3.73
N PRO A 176 -9.44 -5.65 3.24
CA PRO A 176 -10.37 -6.59 3.90
C PRO A 176 -9.94 -6.99 5.32
N HIS A 177 -8.65 -7.01 5.60
CA HIS A 177 -8.15 -7.32 6.94
C HIS A 177 -8.45 -6.19 7.92
N PHE A 178 -8.26 -4.94 7.51
CA PHE A 178 -8.38 -3.76 8.37
C PHE A 178 -9.77 -3.13 8.41
N ILE A 179 -10.65 -3.43 7.46
CA ILE A 179 -11.91 -2.69 7.26
C ILE A 179 -12.83 -2.66 8.49
N GLN A 180 -12.74 -3.65 9.38
CA GLN A 180 -13.53 -3.75 10.59
C GLN A 180 -12.97 -2.94 11.76
N SER A 181 -11.74 -2.43 11.65
CA SER A 181 -11.13 -1.61 12.69
C SER A 181 -11.88 -0.29 12.90
N THR A 182 -11.94 0.16 14.14
CA THR A 182 -12.45 1.49 14.48
C THR A 182 -11.58 2.62 13.97
N ASN A 183 -10.27 2.37 13.79
CA ASN A 183 -9.33 3.32 13.17
C ASN A 183 -9.46 3.41 11.65
N PHE A 184 -10.16 2.44 11.00
CA PHE A 184 -10.50 2.56 9.59
C PHE A 184 -11.71 3.48 9.43
N THR A 185 -11.47 4.79 9.48
CA THR A 185 -12.50 5.84 9.46
C THR A 185 -13.00 6.13 8.04
N PRO A 186 -14.17 6.79 7.88
CA PRO A 186 -14.63 7.26 6.58
C PRO A 186 -13.62 8.19 5.88
N GLN A 187 -12.92 9.04 6.63
CA GLN A 187 -11.86 9.90 6.11
C GLN A 187 -10.70 9.09 5.56
N TRP A 188 -10.26 8.08 6.34
CA TRP A 188 -9.18 7.20 5.89
C TRP A 188 -9.58 6.40 4.66
N LEU A 189 -10.80 5.87 4.61
CA LEU A 189 -11.31 5.20 3.40
C LEU A 189 -11.21 6.11 2.17
N SER A 190 -11.61 7.37 2.29
CA SER A 190 -11.54 8.33 1.18
C SER A 190 -10.10 8.59 0.75
N THR A 191 -9.20 8.79 1.70
CA THR A 191 -7.75 8.96 1.42
C THR A 191 -7.19 7.74 0.72
N PHE A 192 -7.47 6.57 1.25
CA PHE A 192 -7.02 5.27 0.72
C PHE A 192 -7.52 5.06 -0.71
N LEU A 193 -8.81 5.26 -0.98
CA LEU A 193 -9.38 5.06 -2.31
C LEU A 193 -8.85 6.06 -3.35
N VAL A 194 -8.60 7.31 -2.95
CA VAL A 194 -8.00 8.31 -3.84
C VAL A 194 -6.55 7.94 -4.17
N ALA A 195 -5.77 7.51 -3.17
CA ALA A 195 -4.40 7.05 -3.37
C ALA A 195 -4.37 5.80 -4.28
N PHE A 196 -5.22 4.83 -4.00
CA PHE A 196 -5.37 3.61 -4.77
C PHE A 196 -5.74 3.90 -6.24
N ALA A 197 -6.72 4.78 -6.48
CA ALA A 197 -7.10 5.20 -7.83
C ALA A 197 -5.95 5.91 -8.56
N GLY A 198 -5.16 6.71 -7.83
CA GLY A 198 -3.96 7.36 -8.38
C GLY A 198 -2.89 6.35 -8.79
N GLU A 199 -2.64 5.32 -7.99
CA GLU A 199 -1.70 4.25 -8.34
C GLU A 199 -2.15 3.47 -9.58
N VAL A 200 -3.44 3.15 -9.67
CA VAL A 200 -4.03 2.50 -10.86
C VAL A 200 -3.86 3.36 -12.10
N GLU A 201 -4.13 4.66 -11.99
CA GLU A 201 -3.98 5.58 -13.11
C GLU A 201 -2.51 5.75 -13.51
N CYS A 202 -1.59 5.76 -12.53
CA CYS A 202 -0.16 5.73 -12.80
C CYS A 202 0.24 4.50 -13.63
N ILE A 203 -0.25 3.31 -13.27
CA ILE A 203 0.00 2.07 -14.02
C ILE A 203 -0.54 2.19 -15.45
N ARG A 204 -1.76 2.71 -15.63
CA ARG A 204 -2.38 2.88 -16.94
C ARG A 204 -1.61 3.83 -17.86
N ASN A 205 -1.13 4.95 -17.30
CA ASN A 205 -0.40 5.97 -18.04
C ASN A 205 1.05 5.58 -18.35
N ASN A 206 1.60 4.60 -17.63
CA ASN A 206 2.99 4.15 -17.74
C ASN A 206 3.09 2.69 -18.19
N TYR A 207 2.20 2.30 -19.08
CA TYR A 207 2.21 0.98 -19.66
C TYR A 207 3.26 0.90 -20.76
N TYR A 208 4.28 0.08 -20.54
CA TYR A 208 5.41 -0.07 -21.48
C TYR A 208 5.15 -1.23 -22.44
N THR A 209 5.48 -1.05 -23.72
CA THR A 209 5.24 -2.00 -24.82
C THR A 209 6.53 -2.52 -25.46
N ASP A 210 7.70 -2.32 -24.86
CA ASP A 210 9.00 -2.58 -25.48
C ASP A 210 9.56 -4.01 -25.33
N GLY A 211 8.76 -4.94 -24.83
CA GLY A 211 9.10 -6.37 -24.81
C GLY A 211 10.13 -6.79 -23.76
N SER A 212 10.48 -5.93 -22.78
CA SER A 212 11.37 -6.33 -21.68
C SER A 212 10.68 -7.33 -20.73
N ASN A 213 11.45 -8.20 -20.05
CA ASN A 213 10.92 -9.21 -19.12
C ASN A 213 10.08 -8.62 -17.96
N ILE A 214 10.29 -7.35 -17.64
CA ILE A 214 9.48 -6.56 -16.72
C ILE A 214 8.01 -6.49 -17.19
N TYR A 215 7.76 -6.52 -18.49
CA TYR A 215 6.44 -6.51 -19.11
C TYR A 215 5.62 -7.75 -18.86
N VAL A 216 6.23 -8.91 -18.94
CA VAL A 216 5.49 -10.16 -18.74
C VAL A 216 4.93 -10.19 -17.34
N THR A 217 5.70 -9.72 -16.36
CA THR A 217 5.27 -9.69 -14.95
C THR A 217 4.24 -8.57 -14.72
N SER A 218 4.45 -7.37 -15.25
CA SER A 218 3.47 -6.29 -15.15
C SER A 218 2.22 -6.53 -16.00
N HIS A 219 2.35 -7.23 -17.14
CA HIS A 219 1.22 -7.67 -17.96
C HIS A 219 0.38 -8.74 -17.26
N TYR A 220 1.02 -9.71 -16.63
CA TYR A 220 0.34 -10.72 -15.82
C TYR A 220 -0.34 -10.09 -14.60
N HIS A 221 0.34 -9.18 -13.92
CA HIS A 221 -0.22 -8.43 -12.80
C HIS A 221 -1.32 -7.45 -13.26
N SER A 222 -1.14 -6.75 -14.37
CA SER A 222 -2.15 -5.86 -14.94
C SER A 222 -3.39 -6.62 -15.45
N TRP A 223 -3.23 -7.82 -16.01
CA TRP A 223 -4.34 -8.66 -16.43
C TRP A 223 -5.13 -9.22 -15.24
N TYR A 224 -4.41 -9.72 -14.25
CA TYR A 224 -4.99 -10.19 -12.98
C TYR A 224 -5.64 -9.04 -12.21
N PHE A 225 -5.04 -7.86 -12.26
CA PHE A 225 -5.56 -6.61 -11.71
C PHE A 225 -6.82 -6.14 -12.45
N ASN A 226 -6.81 -6.07 -13.78
CA ASN A 226 -7.99 -5.71 -14.56
C ASN A 226 -9.16 -6.67 -14.31
N ALA A 227 -8.90 -7.96 -14.16
CA ALA A 227 -9.94 -8.93 -13.81
C ALA A 227 -10.49 -8.71 -12.38
N ARG A 228 -9.66 -8.26 -11.43
CA ARG A 228 -10.08 -7.95 -10.05
C ARG A 228 -10.75 -6.58 -9.94
N VAL A 229 -10.22 -5.55 -10.61
CA VAL A 229 -10.79 -4.20 -10.63
C VAL A 229 -12.09 -4.16 -11.42
N GLN A 230 -12.20 -4.90 -12.53
CA GLN A 230 -13.48 -5.04 -13.24
C GLN A 230 -14.53 -5.74 -12.37
N LYS A 231 -14.17 -6.75 -11.58
CA LYS A 231 -15.08 -7.31 -10.58
C LYS A 231 -15.46 -6.31 -9.49
N CYS A 232 -14.57 -5.41 -9.10
CA CYS A 232 -14.90 -4.33 -8.17
C CYS A 232 -15.63 -3.18 -8.85
N GLY A 233 -15.30 -2.85 -10.11
CA GLY A 233 -15.88 -1.75 -10.88
C GLY A 233 -17.28 -2.04 -11.43
N SER A 234 -17.57 -3.28 -11.82
CA SER A 234 -18.92 -3.71 -12.22
C SER A 234 -19.93 -3.75 -11.06
N MET A 235 -19.50 -3.39 -9.87
CA MET A 235 -20.34 -3.28 -8.68
C MET A 235 -20.58 -1.82 -8.26
N VAL A 236 -20.14 -0.86 -9.06
CA VAL A 236 -20.34 0.59 -8.86
C VAL A 236 -21.28 1.17 -9.94
N GLU A 237 -21.73 0.35 -10.91
CA GLU A 237 -22.86 0.64 -11.79
C GLU A 237 -24.15 0.03 -11.18
#